data_c13f25fe5756bc429b1d1d82fd4a7e25
#
_entry.id   c13f25fe5756bc429b1d1d82fd4a7e25
#
_cell.length_a   1.000
_cell.length_b   1.000
_cell.length_c   1.000
_cell.angle_alpha   90.00
_cell.angle_beta   90.00
_cell.angle_gamma   90.00
#
_symmetry.space_group_name_H-M   'P 1'
#
loop_
_entity.id
_entity.type
_entity.pdbx_description
1 polymer ?
#
loop_
_entity_poly.entity_id
_entity_poly.type
_entity_poly.pdbx_seq_one_letter_code
_entity_poly.pdbx_strand_id
1 'polypeptide(L)'
;MDKDLWAKMHGATVHFPIALVLFSFTLDGAGYAFSKLAMRRGLHSAGYWSMLLGAAGTVPAVVSGLVMTKGVLLGHDTLRVHHLFAWPTFALIVGIAIWRALGRGSTNERPSLGYVVAVGIAAVLVSATGYWGGEMVVGR
;
A
#
# COMPACT_ATOMS: atom_id res chain seq x y z
N MET A 1 -2.17 4.19 -28.78
CA MET A 1 -2.35 3.45 -27.50
C MET A 1 -3.45 4.17 -26.74
N ASP A 2 -4.53 3.49 -26.43
CA ASP A 2 -5.76 4.05 -25.87
C ASP A 2 -5.53 4.53 -24.43
N LYS A 3 -5.60 5.86 -24.21
CA LYS A 3 -5.39 6.48 -22.89
C LYS A 3 -6.48 6.08 -21.90
N ASP A 4 -7.69 5.87 -22.39
CA ASP A 4 -8.83 5.51 -21.55
C ASP A 4 -8.68 4.09 -20.99
N LEU A 5 -8.08 3.19 -21.75
CA LEU A 5 -7.77 1.84 -21.29
C LEU A 5 -6.77 1.86 -20.13
N TRP A 6 -5.69 2.63 -20.27
CA TRP A 6 -4.67 2.72 -19.21
C TRP A 6 -5.18 3.42 -17.95
N ALA A 7 -6.03 4.44 -18.09
CA ALA A 7 -6.68 5.08 -16.96
C ALA A 7 -7.60 4.10 -16.20
N LYS A 8 -8.40 3.32 -16.93
CA LYS A 8 -9.24 2.26 -16.34
C LYS A 8 -8.42 1.17 -15.67
N MET A 9 -7.35 0.71 -16.32
CA MET A 9 -6.44 -0.30 -15.75
C MET A 9 -5.75 0.22 -14.48
N HIS A 10 -5.26 1.46 -14.50
CA HIS A 10 -4.67 2.08 -13.32
C HIS A 10 -5.68 2.15 -12.17
N GLY A 11 -6.87 2.69 -12.44
CA GLY A 11 -7.96 2.75 -11.45
C GLY A 11 -8.30 1.38 -10.87
N ALA A 12 -8.38 0.34 -11.69
CA ALA A 12 -8.66 -1.01 -11.22
C ALA A 12 -7.51 -1.60 -10.37
N THR A 13 -6.26 -1.37 -10.78
CA THR A 13 -5.09 -1.96 -10.10
C THR A 13 -4.75 -1.29 -8.77
N VAL A 14 -4.98 0.03 -8.60
CA VAL A 14 -4.61 0.74 -7.37
C VAL A 14 -5.46 0.36 -6.16
N HIS A 15 -6.70 -0.06 -6.35
CA HIS A 15 -7.58 -0.43 -5.23
C HIS A 15 -7.09 -1.66 -4.48
N PHE A 16 -6.44 -2.59 -5.18
CA PHE A 16 -5.94 -3.82 -4.59
C PHE A 16 -4.84 -3.58 -3.54
N PRO A 17 -3.71 -2.90 -3.85
CA PRO A 17 -2.70 -2.59 -2.85
C PRO A 17 -3.23 -1.69 -1.72
N ILE A 18 -4.10 -0.72 -2.01
CA ILE A 18 -4.71 0.13 -0.97
C ILE A 18 -5.44 -0.74 0.05
N ALA A 19 -6.37 -1.58 -0.42
CA ALA A 19 -7.16 -2.44 0.46
C ALA A 19 -6.28 -3.39 1.28
N LEU A 20 -5.27 -4.00 0.67
CA LEU A 20 -4.41 -4.97 1.35
C LEU A 20 -3.48 -4.33 2.38
N VAL A 21 -2.97 -3.12 2.15
CA VAL A 21 -2.17 -2.38 3.14
C VAL A 21 -3.02 -1.98 4.34
N LEU A 22 -4.22 -1.46 4.10
CA LEU A 22 -5.18 -1.11 5.16
C LEU A 22 -5.58 -2.36 5.96
N PHE A 23 -5.82 -3.47 5.27
CA PHE A 23 -6.16 -4.73 5.90
C PHE A 23 -5.00 -5.30 6.73
N SER A 24 -3.76 -5.23 6.20
CA SER A 24 -2.55 -5.59 6.95
C SER A 24 -2.43 -4.78 8.24
N PHE A 25 -2.60 -3.46 8.17
CA PHE A 25 -2.57 -2.59 9.34
C PHE A 25 -3.62 -2.98 10.38
N THR A 26 -4.86 -3.22 9.94
CA THR A 26 -5.97 -3.61 10.82
C THR A 26 -5.68 -4.94 11.52
N LEU A 27 -5.20 -5.94 10.79
CA LEU A 27 -4.93 -7.28 11.33
C LEU A 27 -3.74 -7.28 12.29
N ASP A 28 -2.64 -6.65 11.92
CA ASP A 28 -1.44 -6.58 12.76
C ASP A 28 -1.69 -5.69 13.99
N GLY A 29 -2.40 -4.58 13.81
CA GLY A 29 -2.81 -3.70 14.90
C GLY A 29 -3.73 -4.41 15.90
N ALA A 30 -4.74 -5.12 15.41
CA ALA A 30 -5.62 -5.93 16.25
C ALA A 30 -4.85 -7.04 16.98
N GLY A 31 -3.99 -7.78 16.28
CA GLY A 31 -3.16 -8.81 16.88
C GLY A 31 -2.16 -8.25 17.90
N TYR A 32 -1.71 -7.02 17.73
CA TYR A 32 -0.86 -6.29 18.67
C TYR A 32 -1.65 -5.86 19.90
N ALA A 33 -2.79 -5.20 19.72
CA ALA A 33 -3.61 -4.65 20.79
C ALA A 33 -4.26 -5.75 21.65
N PHE A 34 -4.75 -6.79 20.99
CA PHE A 34 -5.45 -7.90 21.67
C PHE A 34 -4.55 -9.13 21.80
N SER A 35 -3.42 -8.98 22.46
CA SER A 35 -2.36 -10.00 22.57
C SER A 35 -2.81 -11.31 23.23
N LYS A 36 -3.93 -11.32 23.97
CA LYS A 36 -4.52 -12.49 24.64
C LYS A 36 -5.48 -13.28 23.75
N LEU A 37 -5.85 -12.79 22.56
CA LEU A 37 -6.74 -13.49 21.67
C LEU A 37 -6.12 -14.81 21.16
N ALA A 38 -6.89 -15.90 21.22
CA ALA A 38 -6.47 -17.20 20.69
C ALA A 38 -6.13 -17.15 19.20
N MET A 39 -6.83 -16.30 18.43
CA MET A 39 -6.63 -16.11 16.99
C MET A 39 -5.47 -15.16 16.61
N ARG A 40 -4.72 -14.62 17.59
CA ARG A 40 -3.62 -13.65 17.34
C ARG A 40 -2.65 -14.10 16.25
N ARG A 41 -2.23 -15.36 16.26
CA ARG A 41 -1.31 -15.91 15.25
C ARG A 41 -1.92 -15.86 13.85
N GLY A 42 -3.21 -16.16 13.73
CA GLY A 42 -3.95 -16.05 12.46
C GLY A 42 -4.01 -14.61 11.95
N LEU A 43 -4.25 -13.63 12.85
CA LEU A 43 -4.27 -12.22 12.51
C LEU A 43 -2.90 -11.77 11.95
N HIS A 44 -1.80 -12.12 12.63
CA HIS A 44 -0.45 -11.77 12.15
C HIS A 44 -0.07 -12.49 10.86
N SER A 45 -0.48 -13.74 10.69
CA SER A 45 -0.26 -14.48 9.43
C SER A 45 -1.03 -13.84 8.27
N ALA A 46 -2.29 -13.50 8.48
CA ALA A 46 -3.11 -12.82 7.47
C ALA A 46 -2.56 -11.41 7.17
N GLY A 47 -2.14 -10.66 8.19
CA GLY A 47 -1.47 -9.36 8.02
C GLY A 47 -0.17 -9.47 7.22
N TYR A 48 0.62 -10.51 7.46
CA TYR A 48 1.85 -10.80 6.70
C TYR A 48 1.56 -10.96 5.20
N TRP A 49 0.64 -11.87 4.85
CA TRP A 49 0.32 -12.11 3.45
C TRP A 49 -0.35 -10.91 2.78
N SER A 50 -1.20 -10.18 3.52
CA SER A 50 -1.80 -8.94 3.02
C SER A 50 -0.74 -7.90 2.68
N MET A 51 0.30 -7.74 3.52
CA MET A 51 1.40 -6.81 3.23
C MET A 51 2.20 -7.24 2.00
N LEU A 52 2.58 -8.52 1.88
CA LEU A 52 3.34 -8.99 0.72
C LEU A 52 2.56 -8.87 -0.59
N LEU A 53 1.28 -9.27 -0.58
CA LEU A 53 0.42 -9.16 -1.76
C LEU A 53 0.11 -7.69 -2.09
N GLY A 54 -0.06 -6.84 -1.06
CA GLY A 54 -0.21 -5.40 -1.22
C GLY A 54 1.03 -4.80 -1.89
N ALA A 55 2.23 -5.13 -1.41
CA ALA A 55 3.48 -4.67 -2.03
C ALA A 55 3.64 -5.16 -3.48
N ALA A 56 3.35 -6.43 -3.75
CA ALA A 56 3.34 -6.95 -5.11
C ALA A 56 2.34 -6.23 -6.01
N GLY A 57 1.15 -5.89 -5.48
CA GLY A 57 0.10 -5.15 -6.19
C GLY A 57 0.48 -3.69 -6.50
N THR A 58 1.45 -3.09 -5.77
CA THR A 58 1.94 -1.74 -6.10
C THR A 58 2.68 -1.70 -7.44
N VAL A 59 3.30 -2.81 -7.86
CA VAL A 59 4.07 -2.87 -9.11
C VAL A 59 3.18 -2.58 -10.33
N PRO A 60 2.09 -3.32 -10.60
CA PRO A 60 1.21 -3.02 -11.71
C PRO A 60 0.54 -1.64 -11.57
N ALA A 61 0.26 -1.17 -10.34
CA ALA A 61 -0.27 0.16 -10.11
C ALA A 61 0.72 1.25 -10.56
N VAL A 62 2.00 1.14 -10.17
CA VAL A 62 3.05 2.09 -10.59
C VAL A 62 3.29 2.01 -12.10
N VAL A 63 3.40 0.80 -12.65
CA VAL A 63 3.63 0.61 -14.11
C VAL A 63 2.49 1.23 -14.91
N SER A 64 1.23 0.94 -14.57
CA SER A 64 0.07 1.52 -15.27
C SER A 64 0.02 3.04 -15.16
N GLY A 65 0.35 3.59 -13.99
CA GLY A 65 0.45 5.04 -13.77
C GLY A 65 1.54 5.69 -14.62
N LEU A 66 2.73 5.10 -14.69
CA LEU A 66 3.83 5.59 -15.52
C LEU A 66 3.47 5.54 -17.02
N VAL A 67 2.84 4.46 -17.48
CA VAL A 67 2.39 4.37 -18.88
C VAL A 67 1.34 5.45 -19.18
N MET A 68 0.36 5.65 -18.28
CA MET A 68 -0.69 6.65 -18.42
C MET A 68 -0.09 8.08 -18.50
N THR A 69 0.91 8.36 -17.66
CA THR A 69 1.58 9.68 -17.62
C THR A 69 2.75 9.82 -18.63
N LYS A 70 2.98 8.80 -19.48
CA LYS A 70 4.10 8.75 -20.44
C LYS A 70 5.47 8.90 -19.78
N GLY A 71 5.65 8.29 -18.61
CA GLY A 71 6.90 8.28 -17.86
C GLY A 71 7.17 9.57 -17.05
N VAL A 72 6.19 10.43 -16.86
CA VAL A 72 6.33 11.61 -16.01
C VAL A 72 6.45 11.19 -14.55
N LEU A 73 7.62 11.46 -13.94
CA LEU A 73 7.92 11.08 -12.55
C LEU A 73 7.43 12.11 -11.53
N LEU A 74 7.37 13.37 -11.92
CA LEU A 74 6.86 14.45 -11.07
C LEU A 74 6.11 15.44 -11.98
N GLY A 75 4.80 15.33 -12.00
CA GLY A 75 3.93 16.16 -12.83
C GLY A 75 3.76 17.58 -12.30
N HIS A 76 2.72 18.25 -12.78
CA HIS A 76 2.29 19.58 -12.33
C HIS A 76 0.94 19.47 -11.63
N ASP A 77 0.54 20.49 -10.92
CA ASP A 77 -0.76 20.62 -10.26
C ASP A 77 -1.12 19.38 -9.42
N THR A 78 -2.31 18.85 -9.56
CA THR A 78 -2.83 17.69 -8.81
C THR A 78 -1.98 16.43 -9.04
N LEU A 79 -1.43 16.22 -10.25
CA LEU A 79 -0.54 15.11 -10.55
C LEU A 79 0.75 15.19 -9.74
N ARG A 80 1.29 16.39 -9.54
CA ARG A 80 2.47 16.60 -8.68
C ARG A 80 2.18 16.20 -7.24
N VAL A 81 1.06 16.64 -6.70
CA VAL A 81 0.67 16.29 -5.33
C VAL A 81 0.50 14.78 -5.20
N HIS A 82 -0.18 14.13 -6.15
CA HIS A 82 -0.31 12.67 -6.18
C HIS A 82 1.07 11.98 -6.16
N HIS A 83 2.01 12.40 -7.03
CA HIS A 83 3.34 11.80 -7.08
C HIS A 83 4.16 12.03 -5.81
N LEU A 84 4.01 13.17 -5.14
CA LEU A 84 4.67 13.44 -3.86
C LEU A 84 4.21 12.47 -2.74
N PHE A 85 2.99 11.96 -2.81
CA PHE A 85 2.52 10.90 -1.93
C PHE A 85 2.83 9.50 -2.48
N ALA A 86 2.68 9.27 -3.77
CA ALA A 86 2.80 7.95 -4.38
C ALA A 86 4.20 7.35 -4.24
N TRP A 87 5.25 8.12 -4.51
CA TRP A 87 6.63 7.61 -4.44
C TRP A 87 7.06 7.21 -3.03
N PRO A 88 6.88 8.06 -1.99
CA PRO A 88 7.18 7.64 -0.61
C PRO A 88 6.32 6.45 -0.17
N THR A 89 5.05 6.42 -0.55
CA THR A 89 4.15 5.30 -0.24
C THR A 89 4.66 4.00 -0.84
N PHE A 90 5.02 4.00 -2.12
CA PHE A 90 5.57 2.84 -2.81
C PHE A 90 6.85 2.35 -2.13
N ALA A 91 7.81 3.25 -1.88
CA ALA A 91 9.07 2.90 -1.24
C ALA A 91 8.85 2.34 0.18
N LEU A 92 7.94 2.94 0.95
CA LEU A 92 7.64 2.50 2.30
C LEU A 92 6.97 1.12 2.31
N ILE A 93 5.96 0.88 1.46
CA ILE A 93 5.26 -0.41 1.38
C ILE A 93 6.23 -1.52 0.99
N VAL A 94 7.07 -1.30 -0.02
CA VAL A 94 8.09 -2.27 -0.45
C VAL A 94 9.11 -2.51 0.66
N GLY A 95 9.61 -1.44 1.30
CA GLY A 95 10.55 -1.53 2.43
C GLY A 95 9.98 -2.33 3.60
N ILE A 96 8.72 -2.09 3.98
CA ILE A 96 8.02 -2.84 5.05
C ILE A 96 7.85 -4.32 4.65
N ALA A 97 7.47 -4.60 3.41
CA ALA A 97 7.31 -5.97 2.93
C ALA A 97 8.64 -6.73 2.97
N ILE A 98 9.73 -6.10 2.53
CA ILE A 98 11.08 -6.66 2.62
C ILE A 98 11.48 -6.89 4.08
N TRP A 99 11.31 -5.89 4.94
CA TRP A 99 11.60 -6.02 6.37
C TRP A 99 10.87 -7.22 6.98
N ARG A 100 9.56 -7.34 6.68
CA ARG A 100 8.74 -8.44 7.18
C ARG A 100 9.15 -9.81 6.61
N ALA A 101 9.53 -9.86 5.33
CA ALA A 101 9.96 -11.09 4.67
C ALA A 101 11.32 -11.58 5.19
N LEU A 102 12.26 -10.65 5.46
CA LEU A 102 13.59 -10.97 5.99
C LEU A 102 13.54 -11.36 7.47
N GLY A 103 12.63 -10.78 8.25
CA GLY A 103 12.41 -11.12 9.67
C GLY A 103 11.74 -12.49 9.88
N ARG A 104 11.96 -13.41 9.02
CA ARG A 104 11.30 -14.72 8.85
C ARG A 104 11.53 -15.77 9.95
N GLY A 105 11.79 -15.42 11.17
CA GLY A 105 11.58 -16.35 12.28
C GLY A 105 10.12 -16.31 12.78
N SER A 106 9.34 -15.34 12.33
CA SER A 106 8.30 -14.74 13.12
C SER A 106 6.89 -14.64 12.53
N THR A 107 6.46 -15.50 11.62
CA THR A 107 5.02 -15.60 11.36
C THR A 107 4.22 -15.93 12.63
N ASN A 108 4.92 -16.38 13.67
CA ASN A 108 4.36 -16.68 15.01
C ASN A 108 4.71 -15.63 16.07
N GLU A 109 5.65 -14.73 15.81
CA GLU A 109 6.06 -13.70 16.75
C GLU A 109 5.20 -12.45 16.62
N ARG A 110 5.01 -11.79 17.74
CA ARG A 110 4.30 -10.51 17.80
C ARG A 110 5.10 -9.46 17.04
N PRO A 111 4.52 -8.78 16.03
CA PRO A 111 5.23 -7.71 15.35
C PRO A 111 5.64 -6.63 16.35
N SER A 112 6.82 -6.02 16.14
CA SER A 112 7.28 -4.93 16.98
C SER A 112 6.34 -3.71 16.85
N LEU A 113 6.30 -2.88 17.89
CA LEU A 113 5.55 -1.61 17.83
C LEU A 113 6.03 -0.75 16.65
N GLY A 114 7.34 -0.71 16.40
CA GLY A 114 7.92 0.02 15.27
C GLY A 114 7.37 -0.45 13.92
N TYR A 115 7.18 -1.76 13.75
CA TYR A 115 6.55 -2.31 12.56
C TYR A 115 5.08 -1.87 12.44
N VAL A 116 4.28 -1.99 13.50
CA VAL A 116 2.86 -1.59 13.48
C VAL A 116 2.72 -0.10 13.17
N VAL A 117 3.58 0.74 13.73
CA VAL A 117 3.64 2.18 13.43
C VAL A 117 4.00 2.42 11.96
N ALA A 118 5.01 1.72 11.42
CA ALA A 118 5.40 1.87 10.02
C ALA A 118 4.25 1.49 9.06
N VAL A 119 3.55 0.38 9.34
CA VAL A 119 2.37 -0.01 8.54
C VAL A 119 1.23 1.01 8.68
N GLY A 120 1.04 1.59 9.87
CA GLY A 120 0.08 2.68 10.09
C GLY A 120 0.40 3.92 9.26
N ILE A 121 1.67 4.32 9.20
CA ILE A 121 2.13 5.42 8.33
C ILE A 121 1.86 5.08 6.86
N ALA A 122 2.18 3.85 6.43
CA ALA A 122 1.90 3.40 5.06
C ALA A 122 0.40 3.42 4.75
N ALA A 123 -0.46 3.05 5.70
CA ALA A 123 -1.92 3.10 5.57
C ALA A 123 -2.44 4.54 5.36
N VAL A 124 -1.90 5.51 6.11
CA VAL A 124 -2.23 6.92 5.93
C VAL A 124 -1.75 7.45 4.57
N LEU A 125 -0.52 7.16 4.21
CA LEU A 125 0.07 7.62 2.94
C LEU A 125 -0.63 7.01 1.72
N VAL A 126 -0.96 5.72 1.75
CA VAL A 126 -1.68 5.08 0.64
C VAL A 126 -3.09 5.62 0.49
N SER A 127 -3.76 5.98 1.60
CA SER A 127 -5.06 6.64 1.58
C SER A 127 -4.98 8.04 0.98
N ALA A 128 -3.96 8.82 1.36
CA ALA A 128 -3.71 10.15 0.78
C ALA A 128 -3.38 10.04 -0.73
N THR A 129 -2.56 9.06 -1.13
CA THR A 129 -2.26 8.78 -2.54
C THR A 129 -3.52 8.46 -3.33
N GLY A 130 -4.40 7.62 -2.77
CA GLY A 130 -5.70 7.28 -3.36
C GLY A 130 -6.63 8.48 -3.49
N TYR A 131 -6.70 9.33 -2.46
CA TYR A 131 -7.50 10.55 -2.48
C TYR A 131 -7.08 11.49 -3.63
N TRP A 132 -5.80 11.83 -3.72
CA TRP A 132 -5.30 12.70 -4.79
C TRP A 132 -5.39 12.06 -6.18
N GLY A 133 -5.28 10.71 -6.25
CA GLY A 133 -5.56 9.96 -7.48
C GLY A 133 -7.03 10.09 -7.92
N GLY A 134 -7.95 10.03 -6.97
CA GLY A 134 -9.38 10.24 -7.20
C GLY A 134 -9.71 11.67 -7.68
N GLU A 135 -9.10 12.69 -7.08
CA GLU A 135 -9.26 14.09 -7.48
C GLU A 135 -8.90 14.32 -8.95
N MET A 136 -7.87 13.64 -9.47
CA MET A 136 -7.49 13.72 -10.89
C MET A 136 -8.56 13.14 -11.83
N VAL A 137 -9.31 12.13 -11.38
CA VAL A 137 -10.36 11.49 -12.19
C VAL A 137 -11.64 12.31 -12.19
N VAL A 138 -11.97 12.95 -11.05
CA VAL A 138 -13.19 13.76 -10.92
C VAL A 138 -13.05 15.12 -11.63
N GLY A 139 -11.84 15.56 -11.97
CA GLY A 139 -11.58 16.68 -12.91
C GLY A 139 -12.08 18.04 -12.41
N ARG A 140 -11.80 18.39 -11.16
CA ARG A 140 -12.15 19.72 -10.62
C ARG A 140 -10.93 20.50 -10.21
#